data_f61b3d706627b4f33e98a44896e7d5b4
#
_entry.id   f61b3d706627b4f33e98a44896e7d5b4
#
_cell.length_a   1.000
_cell.length_b   1.000
_cell.length_c   1.000
_cell.angle_alpha   90.00
_cell.angle_beta   90.00
_cell.angle_gamma   90.00
#
_symmetry.space_group_name_H-M   'P 1'
#
loop_
_entity.id
_entity.type
_entity.pdbx_description
1 polymer ?
#
loop_
_entity_poly.entity_id
_entity_poly.type
_entity_poly.pdbx_seq_one_letter_code
_entity_poly.pdbx_strand_id
1 'polypeptide(L)'
;MKVYVGTSGWSYSWNQGGDLSWFVQHADLNAVELNMSFYRFPRVKTIESWREKGKGLRWSIKVHRSVTHQYKFNEKAFEIWERFQELFSPMNDLIDFFLFQAPPRFRDADRIRSFMKETGLGKRGALELRDPKLLGDDSICDACQEHITMVSVDSPD
;
A
#
# COMPACT_ATOMS: atom_id res chain seq x y z
N MET A 1 10.21 -17.79 10.89
CA MET A 1 9.84 -16.41 10.51
C MET A 1 10.23 -16.22 9.05
N LYS A 2 9.34 -15.69 8.21
CA LYS A 2 9.64 -15.41 6.80
C LYS A 2 9.85 -13.90 6.65
N VAL A 3 10.98 -13.51 6.04
CA VAL A 3 11.36 -12.11 5.87
C VAL A 3 11.26 -11.75 4.39
N TYR A 4 10.68 -10.59 4.11
CA TYR A 4 10.58 -10.02 2.79
C TYR A 4 11.37 -8.71 2.74
N VAL A 5 12.22 -8.59 1.72
CA VAL A 5 13.06 -7.41 1.48
C VAL A 5 12.79 -6.92 0.06
N GLY A 6 12.57 -5.63 -0.08
CA GLY A 6 12.20 -5.05 -1.37
C GLY A 6 12.47 -3.56 -1.44
N THR A 7 12.02 -2.96 -2.52
CA THR A 7 12.15 -1.53 -2.79
C THR A 7 10.81 -0.89 -3.14
N SER A 8 10.73 0.42 -3.06
CA SER A 8 9.61 1.23 -3.52
C SER A 8 9.67 1.42 -5.05
N GLY A 9 9.15 0.44 -5.78
CA GLY A 9 9.27 0.33 -7.23
C GLY A 9 10.58 -0.30 -7.67
N TRP A 10 10.85 -0.23 -8.96
CA TRP A 10 12.02 -0.86 -9.60
C TRP A 10 12.80 0.06 -10.55
N SER A 11 12.40 1.32 -10.68
CA SER A 11 13.01 2.29 -11.60
C SER A 11 14.18 3.04 -10.93
N TYR A 12 15.24 2.30 -10.61
CA TYR A 12 16.46 2.85 -10.01
C TYR A 12 17.63 2.81 -11.00
N SER A 13 18.63 3.67 -10.79
CA SER A 13 19.83 3.74 -11.64
C SER A 13 20.62 2.44 -11.71
N TRP A 14 20.58 1.61 -10.66
CA TRP A 14 21.22 0.31 -10.63
C TRP A 14 20.44 -0.79 -11.38
N ASN A 15 19.16 -0.57 -11.69
CA ASN A 15 18.39 -1.46 -12.56
C ASN A 15 18.73 -1.18 -14.02
N GLN A 16 19.72 -1.88 -14.53
CA GLN A 16 20.25 -1.66 -15.87
C GLN A 16 19.23 -1.91 -17.00
N GLY A 17 18.27 -2.82 -16.78
CA GLY A 17 17.15 -3.05 -17.71
C GLY A 17 16.06 -2.00 -17.62
N GLY A 18 15.98 -1.24 -16.52
CA GLY A 18 14.99 -0.21 -16.29
C GLY A 18 13.55 -0.73 -16.11
N ASP A 19 13.36 -2.03 -16.09
CA ASP A 19 12.04 -2.67 -16.04
C ASP A 19 11.91 -3.72 -14.91
N LEU A 20 10.67 -4.19 -14.71
CA LEU A 20 10.35 -5.21 -13.71
C LEU A 20 10.98 -6.57 -14.00
N SER A 21 11.15 -6.93 -15.27
CA SER A 21 11.73 -8.24 -15.63
C SER A 21 13.19 -8.32 -15.20
N TRP A 22 13.95 -7.27 -15.45
CA TRP A 22 15.34 -7.18 -14.98
C TRP A 22 15.42 -7.20 -13.46
N PHE A 23 14.53 -6.42 -12.79
CA PHE A 23 14.46 -6.38 -11.32
C PHE A 23 14.26 -7.79 -10.72
N VAL A 24 13.29 -8.54 -11.23
CA VAL A 24 13.00 -9.91 -10.77
C VAL A 24 14.18 -10.87 -10.96
N GLN A 25 14.93 -10.69 -12.05
CA GLN A 25 16.03 -11.59 -12.40
C GLN A 25 17.35 -11.28 -11.70
N HIS A 26 17.60 -10.02 -11.31
CA HIS A 26 18.94 -9.58 -10.92
C HIS A 26 19.02 -8.87 -9.55
N ALA A 27 17.90 -8.42 -8.98
CA ALA A 27 17.95 -7.61 -7.76
C ALA A 27 18.15 -8.43 -6.48
N ASP A 28 17.98 -9.75 -6.54
CA ASP A 28 18.03 -10.65 -5.36
C ASP A 28 17.09 -10.18 -4.22
N LEU A 29 15.93 -9.66 -4.60
CA LEU A 29 14.89 -9.17 -3.71
C LEU A 29 13.61 -9.99 -3.89
N ASN A 30 12.83 -10.13 -2.82
CA ASN A 30 11.63 -10.97 -2.82
C ASN A 30 10.32 -10.21 -2.60
N ALA A 31 10.38 -8.87 -2.53
CA ALA A 31 9.21 -8.01 -2.40
C ALA A 31 9.37 -6.70 -3.19
N VAL A 32 8.24 -6.05 -3.46
CA VAL A 32 8.20 -4.72 -4.06
C VAL A 32 6.97 -3.95 -3.58
N GLU A 33 7.14 -2.65 -3.34
CA GLU A 33 6.05 -1.73 -3.12
C GLU A 33 5.74 -0.97 -4.41
N LEU A 34 4.48 -0.99 -4.85
CA LEU A 34 4.04 -0.24 -6.01
C LEU A 34 3.62 1.18 -5.61
N ASN A 35 4.50 2.16 -5.82
CA ASN A 35 4.22 3.57 -5.52
C ASN A 35 3.50 4.32 -6.64
N MET A 36 3.62 3.87 -7.89
CA MET A 36 2.97 4.54 -9.02
C MET A 36 1.45 4.61 -8.87
N SER A 37 0.84 3.61 -8.25
CA SER A 37 -0.60 3.54 -7.98
C SER A 37 -1.12 4.65 -7.07
N PHE A 38 -0.24 5.26 -6.29
CA PHE A 38 -0.57 6.45 -5.48
C PHE A 38 -0.96 7.66 -6.35
N TYR A 39 -0.35 7.81 -7.51
CA TYR A 39 -0.52 8.97 -8.38
C TYR A 39 -1.53 8.74 -9.51
N ARG A 40 -1.69 7.50 -9.97
CA ARG A 40 -2.58 7.16 -11.09
C ARG A 40 -3.07 5.72 -11.01
N PHE A 41 -4.28 5.48 -11.46
CA PHE A 41 -4.81 4.13 -11.64
C PHE A 41 -4.10 3.48 -12.83
N PRO A 42 -3.49 2.30 -12.63
CA PRO A 42 -2.91 1.55 -13.74
C PRO A 42 -4.01 0.99 -14.64
N ARG A 43 -3.66 0.65 -15.87
CA ARG A 43 -4.56 -0.08 -16.76
C ARG A 43 -4.57 -1.57 -16.39
N VAL A 44 -5.69 -2.25 -16.60
CA VAL A 44 -5.83 -3.71 -16.33
C VAL A 44 -4.70 -4.51 -17.00
N LYS A 45 -4.43 -4.28 -18.29
CA LYS A 45 -3.32 -4.92 -19.02
C LYS A 45 -1.96 -4.72 -18.37
N THR A 46 -1.74 -3.58 -17.72
CA THR A 46 -0.50 -3.30 -17.00
C THR A 46 -0.40 -4.16 -15.74
N ILE A 47 -1.50 -4.31 -15.00
CA ILE A 47 -1.58 -5.17 -13.81
C ILE A 47 -1.37 -6.63 -14.18
N GLU A 48 -1.99 -7.10 -15.25
CA GLU A 48 -1.79 -8.46 -15.79
C GLU A 48 -0.32 -8.71 -16.16
N SER A 49 0.31 -7.72 -16.80
CA SER A 49 1.74 -7.80 -17.10
C SER A 49 2.62 -7.84 -15.85
N TRP A 50 2.29 -7.05 -14.82
CA TRP A 50 3.01 -7.10 -13.54
C TRP A 50 2.82 -8.43 -12.83
N ARG A 51 1.60 -8.98 -12.84
CA ARG A 51 1.33 -10.31 -12.30
C ARG A 51 2.22 -11.37 -12.96
N GLU A 52 2.26 -11.39 -14.27
CA GLU A 52 3.04 -12.40 -15.01
C GLU A 52 4.54 -12.26 -14.75
N LYS A 53 5.07 -11.04 -14.87
CA LYS A 53 6.50 -10.76 -14.68
C LYS A 53 6.95 -10.86 -13.23
N GLY A 54 6.11 -10.42 -12.30
CA GLY A 54 6.42 -10.31 -10.87
C GLY A 54 5.86 -11.42 -10.00
N LYS A 55 5.50 -12.58 -10.57
CA LYS A 55 4.91 -13.71 -9.83
C LYS A 55 5.80 -14.29 -8.73
N GLY A 56 7.11 -14.07 -8.79
CA GLY A 56 8.07 -14.46 -7.75
C GLY A 56 8.19 -13.49 -6.58
N LEU A 57 7.57 -12.31 -6.69
CA LEU A 57 7.61 -11.26 -5.66
C LEU A 57 6.34 -11.26 -4.81
N ARG A 58 6.49 -10.76 -3.58
CA ARG A 58 5.34 -10.30 -2.77
C ARG A 58 5.16 -8.80 -2.96
N TRP A 59 3.90 -8.37 -3.01
CA TRP A 59 3.56 -7.00 -3.38
C TRP A 59 2.90 -6.26 -2.24
N SER A 60 3.33 -5.02 -2.04
CA SER A 60 2.60 -3.99 -1.31
C SER A 60 2.11 -2.95 -2.31
N ILE A 61 0.83 -2.62 -2.29
CA ILE A 61 0.22 -1.67 -3.21
C ILE A 61 -0.11 -0.38 -2.47
N LYS A 62 0.57 0.71 -2.80
CA LYS A 62 0.26 2.02 -2.20
C LYS A 62 -1.06 2.54 -2.76
N VAL A 63 -2.02 2.74 -1.88
CA VAL A 63 -3.38 3.15 -2.23
C VAL A 63 -3.38 4.57 -2.80
N HIS A 64 -4.22 4.79 -3.81
CA HIS A 64 -4.30 6.05 -4.54
C HIS A 64 -4.57 7.24 -3.62
N ARG A 65 -3.88 8.36 -3.87
CA ARG A 65 -3.95 9.58 -3.05
C ARG A 65 -5.36 10.17 -2.92
N SER A 66 -6.26 9.87 -3.84
CA SER A 66 -7.67 10.32 -3.72
C SER A 66 -8.32 9.74 -2.47
N VAL A 67 -8.02 8.51 -2.10
CA VAL A 67 -8.56 7.86 -0.91
C VAL A 67 -8.04 8.55 0.35
N THR A 68 -6.73 8.69 0.46
CA THR A 68 -6.08 9.10 1.71
C THR A 68 -5.89 10.62 1.84
N HIS A 69 -5.51 11.31 0.76
CA HIS A 69 -5.14 12.73 0.79
C HIS A 69 -6.26 13.66 0.33
N GLN A 70 -6.99 13.30 -0.74
CA GLN A 70 -8.03 14.16 -1.29
C GLN A 70 -9.34 14.04 -0.51
N TYR A 71 -9.87 12.83 -0.37
CA TYR A 71 -11.13 12.56 0.33
C TYR A 71 -10.95 12.10 1.77
N LYS A 72 -9.71 11.91 2.23
CA LYS A 72 -9.36 11.75 3.64
C LYS A 72 -10.23 10.74 4.37
N PHE A 73 -10.31 9.52 3.83
CA PHE A 73 -11.02 8.40 4.45
C PHE A 73 -12.53 8.61 4.68
N ASN A 74 -13.20 9.46 3.89
CA ASN A 74 -14.66 9.62 3.94
C ASN A 74 -15.39 8.63 3.01
N GLU A 75 -16.72 8.72 2.93
CA GLU A 75 -17.56 7.86 2.08
C GLU A 75 -17.11 7.88 0.60
N LYS A 76 -16.77 9.06 0.07
CA LYS A 76 -16.27 9.18 -1.30
C LYS A 76 -14.91 8.48 -1.48
N ALA A 77 -14.07 8.52 -0.45
CA ALA A 77 -12.83 7.75 -0.44
C ALA A 77 -13.11 6.25 -0.51
N PHE A 78 -14.19 5.78 0.13
CA PHE A 78 -14.54 4.37 0.14
C PHE A 78 -15.00 3.89 -1.25
N GLU A 79 -15.85 4.63 -1.94
CA GLU A 79 -16.23 4.33 -3.34
C GLU A 79 -15.01 4.21 -4.27
N ILE A 80 -14.02 5.08 -4.07
CA ILE A 80 -12.78 5.05 -4.87
C ILE A 80 -11.92 3.85 -4.49
N TRP A 81 -11.87 3.52 -3.20
CA TRP A 81 -11.17 2.35 -2.69
C TRP A 81 -11.70 1.05 -3.29
N GLU A 82 -13.01 0.84 -3.30
CA GLU A 82 -13.63 -0.36 -3.87
C GLU A 82 -13.22 -0.55 -5.34
N ARG A 83 -13.32 0.52 -6.14
CA ARG A 83 -12.88 0.50 -7.55
C ARG A 83 -11.39 0.23 -7.69
N PHE A 84 -10.58 0.79 -6.80
CA PHE A 84 -9.14 0.58 -6.78
C PHE A 84 -8.78 -0.86 -6.43
N GLN A 85 -9.40 -1.42 -5.40
CA GLN A 85 -9.19 -2.80 -4.98
C GLN A 85 -9.60 -3.80 -6.08
N GLU A 86 -10.76 -3.59 -6.70
CA GLU A 86 -11.25 -4.43 -7.79
C GLU A 86 -10.29 -4.44 -8.98
N LEU A 87 -9.72 -3.28 -9.30
CA LEU A 87 -8.73 -3.17 -10.38
C LEU A 87 -7.53 -4.09 -10.17
N PHE A 88 -7.10 -4.33 -8.94
CA PHE A 88 -5.99 -5.21 -8.59
C PHE A 88 -6.39 -6.68 -8.40
N SER A 89 -7.67 -7.03 -8.60
CA SER A 89 -8.16 -8.41 -8.46
C SER A 89 -7.36 -9.44 -9.28
N PRO A 90 -6.85 -9.14 -10.50
CA PRO A 90 -6.06 -10.12 -11.27
C PRO A 90 -4.78 -10.58 -10.57
N MET A 91 -4.20 -9.79 -9.67
CA MET A 91 -2.96 -10.13 -8.97
C MET A 91 -3.13 -10.22 -7.43
N ASN A 92 -4.35 -10.37 -6.95
CA ASN A 92 -4.66 -10.33 -5.52
C ASN A 92 -3.94 -11.42 -4.70
N ASP A 93 -3.63 -12.56 -5.31
CA ASP A 93 -2.86 -13.67 -4.72
C ASP A 93 -1.38 -13.33 -4.46
N LEU A 94 -0.84 -12.32 -5.14
CA LEU A 94 0.54 -11.84 -4.94
C LEU A 94 0.62 -10.67 -3.96
N ILE A 95 -0.51 -10.01 -3.66
CA ILE A 95 -0.57 -8.81 -2.81
C ILE A 95 -0.67 -9.21 -1.34
N ASP A 96 0.31 -8.85 -0.55
CA ASP A 96 0.27 -9.00 0.91
C ASP A 96 -0.39 -7.79 1.58
N PHE A 97 -0.12 -6.58 1.10
CA PHE A 97 -0.60 -5.36 1.72
C PHE A 97 -1.15 -4.34 0.73
N PHE A 98 -2.21 -3.67 1.16
CA PHE A 98 -2.61 -2.37 0.62
C PHE A 98 -2.19 -1.29 1.62
N LEU A 99 -1.28 -0.41 1.20
CA LEU A 99 -0.68 0.62 2.05
C LEU A 99 -1.47 1.93 1.96
N PHE A 100 -2.10 2.29 3.08
CA PHE A 100 -2.79 3.56 3.28
C PHE A 100 -1.87 4.52 4.03
N GLN A 101 -1.34 5.52 3.33
CA GLN A 101 -0.55 6.58 3.95
C GLN A 101 -1.47 7.74 4.33
N ALA A 102 -1.65 7.99 5.62
CA ALA A 102 -2.40 9.14 6.11
C ALA A 102 -1.61 10.44 5.84
N PRO A 103 -2.28 11.50 5.36
CA PRO A 103 -1.59 12.74 5.07
C PRO A 103 -1.08 13.41 6.36
N PRO A 104 0.03 14.15 6.29
CA PRO A 104 0.49 14.96 7.41
C PRO A 104 -0.62 15.88 7.92
N ARG A 105 -0.76 16.03 9.23
CA ARG A 105 -1.76 16.86 9.90
C ARG A 105 -3.23 16.38 9.80
N PHE A 106 -3.50 15.22 9.22
CA PHE A 106 -4.82 14.60 9.33
C PHE A 106 -4.89 13.79 10.63
N ARG A 107 -5.80 14.14 11.51
CA ARG A 107 -5.85 13.66 12.92
C ARG A 107 -7.16 13.02 13.32
N ASP A 108 -8.04 12.73 12.41
CA ASP A 108 -9.31 12.08 12.67
C ASP A 108 -9.11 10.56 12.78
N ALA A 109 -8.68 10.11 13.97
CA ALA A 109 -8.36 8.71 14.26
C ALA A 109 -9.58 7.81 14.08
N ASP A 110 -10.75 8.25 14.54
CA ASP A 110 -11.99 7.47 14.42
C ASP A 110 -12.40 7.24 12.96
N ARG A 111 -12.22 8.25 12.12
CA ARG A 111 -12.49 8.12 10.69
C ARG A 111 -11.53 7.15 10.02
N ILE A 112 -10.23 7.23 10.33
CA ILE A 112 -9.25 6.26 9.84
C ILE A 112 -9.64 4.86 10.27
N ARG A 113 -9.91 4.65 11.55
CA ARG A 113 -10.29 3.36 12.11
C ARG A 113 -11.52 2.78 11.43
N SER A 114 -12.60 3.59 11.34
CA SER A 114 -13.86 3.16 10.72
C SER A 114 -13.67 2.78 9.26
N PHE A 115 -12.95 3.59 8.49
CA PHE A 115 -12.63 3.32 7.10
C PHE A 115 -11.82 2.02 6.95
N MET A 116 -10.74 1.86 7.72
CA MET A 116 -9.89 0.67 7.65
C MET A 116 -10.67 -0.60 8.01
N LYS A 117 -11.58 -0.54 8.99
CA LYS A 117 -12.47 -1.65 9.33
C LYS A 117 -13.43 -1.98 8.18
N GLU A 118 -14.02 -0.96 7.56
CA GLU A 118 -14.98 -1.11 6.47
C GLU A 118 -14.35 -1.74 5.22
N THR A 119 -13.03 -1.52 4.97
CA THR A 119 -12.32 -2.16 3.85
C THR A 119 -12.35 -3.68 3.89
N GLY A 120 -12.57 -4.30 5.04
CA GLY A 120 -12.57 -5.75 5.22
C GLY A 120 -11.21 -6.42 4.99
N LEU A 121 -10.13 -5.66 4.81
CA LEU A 121 -8.80 -6.20 4.51
C LEU A 121 -8.15 -6.95 5.68
N GLY A 122 -8.55 -6.67 6.90
CA GLY A 122 -7.88 -7.18 8.09
C GLY A 122 -6.40 -6.78 8.10
N LYS A 123 -5.52 -7.70 8.47
CA LYS A 123 -4.06 -7.46 8.52
C LYS A 123 -3.41 -7.13 7.17
N ARG A 124 -4.11 -7.31 6.06
CA ARG A 124 -3.65 -6.85 4.74
C ARG A 124 -3.80 -5.33 4.55
N GLY A 125 -4.59 -4.65 5.37
CA GLY A 125 -4.64 -3.21 5.44
C GLY A 125 -3.45 -2.68 6.25
N ALA A 126 -2.47 -2.08 5.57
CA ALA A 126 -1.31 -1.46 6.20
C ALA A 126 -1.50 0.05 6.31
N LEU A 127 -1.31 0.60 7.50
CA LEU A 127 -1.49 2.03 7.78
C LEU A 127 -0.16 2.68 8.14
N GLU A 128 0.21 3.70 7.38
CA GLU A 128 1.35 4.57 7.63
C GLU A 128 0.86 5.92 8.14
N LEU A 129 1.26 6.30 9.35
CA LEU A 129 0.93 7.58 9.96
C LEU A 129 2.09 8.56 9.81
N ARG A 130 1.79 9.78 9.37
CA ARG A 130 2.74 10.87 9.21
C ARG A 130 2.61 11.95 10.29
N ASP A 131 1.57 11.93 11.12
CA ASP A 131 1.43 12.84 12.26
C ASP A 131 1.77 12.10 13.56
N PRO A 132 2.83 12.51 14.30
CA PRO A 132 3.23 11.85 15.53
C PRO A 132 2.14 11.83 16.61
N LYS A 133 1.17 12.74 16.54
CA LYS A 133 0.07 12.80 17.52
C LYS A 133 -0.91 11.63 17.40
N LEU A 134 -0.93 10.95 16.26
CA LEU A 134 -1.76 9.75 16.07
C LEU A 134 -1.08 8.46 16.55
N LEU A 135 0.24 8.47 16.74
CA LEU A 135 0.98 7.24 17.09
C LEU A 135 0.65 6.74 18.51
N GLY A 136 0.14 7.59 19.38
CA GLY A 136 -0.29 7.23 20.73
C GLY A 136 -1.81 7.32 20.94
N ASP A 137 -2.58 7.41 19.87
CA ASP A 137 -4.04 7.48 19.95
C ASP A 137 -4.65 6.10 20.21
N ASP A 138 -5.46 5.97 21.24
CA ASP A 138 -6.06 4.70 21.67
C ASP A 138 -6.90 4.05 20.57
N SER A 139 -7.67 4.84 19.79
CA SER A 139 -8.46 4.33 18.67
C SER A 139 -7.60 3.68 17.58
N ILE A 140 -6.41 4.24 17.31
CA ILE A 140 -5.46 3.67 16.36
C ILE A 140 -4.79 2.43 16.96
N CYS A 141 -4.40 2.47 18.22
CA CYS A 141 -3.80 1.33 18.91
C CYS A 141 -4.74 0.11 18.93
N ASP A 142 -6.00 0.31 19.25
CA ASP A 142 -7.02 -0.73 19.22
C ASP A 142 -7.21 -1.32 17.82
N ALA A 143 -7.31 -0.46 16.80
CA ALA A 143 -7.41 -0.91 15.40
C ALA A 143 -6.21 -1.74 14.97
N CYS A 144 -5.00 -1.38 15.42
CA CYS A 144 -3.77 -2.11 15.13
C CYS A 144 -3.74 -3.50 15.78
N GLN A 145 -4.22 -3.60 17.02
CA GLN A 145 -4.28 -4.90 17.69
C GLN A 145 -5.24 -5.86 17.01
N GLU A 146 -6.39 -5.38 16.60
CA GLU A 146 -7.49 -6.20 16.13
C GLU A 146 -7.50 -6.45 14.61
N HIS A 147 -7.25 -5.40 13.80
CA HIS A 147 -7.67 -5.44 12.39
C HIS A 147 -6.66 -5.00 11.34
N ILE A 148 -5.63 -4.21 11.68
CA ILE A 148 -4.72 -3.62 10.69
C ILE A 148 -3.24 -3.87 11.02
N THR A 149 -2.37 -3.59 10.05
CA THR A 149 -0.92 -3.61 10.24
C THR A 149 -0.38 -2.18 10.27
N MET A 150 0.34 -1.81 11.32
CA MET A 150 1.06 -0.53 11.36
C MET A 150 2.36 -0.60 10.59
N VAL A 151 2.63 0.46 9.84
CA VAL A 151 3.90 0.66 9.14
C VAL A 151 4.78 1.59 9.94
N SER A 152 5.96 1.10 10.30
CA SER A 152 7.02 1.94 10.85
C SER A 152 7.82 2.56 9.72
N VAL A 153 8.06 3.86 9.81
CA VAL A 153 8.81 4.64 8.81
C VAL A 153 9.97 5.33 9.50
N ASP A 154 11.15 5.11 8.97
CA ASP A 154 12.34 5.91 9.26
C ASP A 154 12.53 6.88 8.07
N SER A 155 12.14 8.13 8.30
CA SER A 155 12.28 9.20 7.31
C SER A 155 13.17 10.30 7.88
N PRO A 156 14.13 10.82 7.11
CA PRO A 156 15.03 11.88 7.58
C PRO A 156 14.31 13.22 7.84
N ASP A 157 12.97 13.32 7.62
CA ASP A 157 12.17 14.53 7.85
C ASP A 157 10.99 14.26 8.77
#